data_bddba95a4d94e6590ebf49476f31d7b5
#
_entry.id   bddba95a4d94e6590ebf49476f31d7b5
#
_cell.length_a   1.000
_cell.length_b   1.000
_cell.length_c   1.000
_cell.angle_alpha   90.00
_cell.angle_beta   90.00
_cell.angle_gamma   90.00
#
_symmetry.space_group_name_H-M   'P 1'
#
loop_
_entity.id
_entity.type
_entity.pdbx_description
1 polymer ?
#
loop_
_entity_poly.entity_id
_entity_poly.type
_entity_poly.pdbx_seq_one_letter_code
_entity_poly.pdbx_strand_id
1 'polypeptide(L)'
;FGTENFKVVNVQFNTRLLEDRLDLAYGRLVANDDFLSSPLYCQFVNNSFCGSPKAVFLQNPFTFTAYPVATWGARLRYDTPGRYWTLQAAIYDGDPELKDGDFLLPSQNPNGTHWGLGDNGVTLAGEVHYHRQRDSNEGLPGVYKLGGFYLTGDYEDLSDPLGGTVKGDGMVWLLAEQMLYRAAPGSSRHLSAFGSLVFSLTDKVNKMTNYFNAGLVYQGLFPARPRDKTGLGITAGWYSSEFNAGLQAVGLAEKDYEAVVEINHRFVLGHGLALQPDLQYISRPGGTGDIDNALVVGAKVSLDF
;
A
#
# COMPACT_ATOMS: atom_id res chain seq x y z
N PHE A 1 -1.42 9.19 -13.64
CA PHE A 1 -0.01 9.21 -14.00
C PHE A 1 0.19 10.34 -15.00
N GLY A 2 1.25 11.17 -14.83
CA GLY A 2 1.49 12.36 -15.61
C GLY A 2 1.70 12.12 -17.10
N THR A 3 1.76 13.20 -17.85
CA THR A 3 2.01 13.24 -19.32
C THR A 3 3.50 13.06 -19.64
N GLU A 4 4.36 12.87 -18.62
CA GLU A 4 5.81 12.81 -18.76
C GLU A 4 6.28 11.45 -19.27
N ASN A 5 7.21 11.48 -20.22
CA ASN A 5 7.81 10.26 -20.78
C ASN A 5 8.92 9.65 -19.88
N PHE A 6 9.36 10.38 -18.85
CA PHE A 6 10.45 10.00 -17.97
C PHE A 6 10.27 10.58 -16.56
N LYS A 7 10.42 9.73 -15.54
CA LYS A 7 10.44 10.16 -14.12
C LYS A 7 11.53 9.43 -13.34
N VAL A 8 12.36 10.19 -12.63
CA VAL A 8 13.31 9.65 -11.65
C VAL A 8 12.54 9.38 -10.36
N VAL A 9 12.29 8.12 -10.03
CA VAL A 9 11.49 7.75 -8.86
C VAL A 9 12.40 7.55 -7.64
N ASN A 10 13.26 6.57 -7.66
CA ASN A 10 14.03 6.14 -6.51
C ASN A 10 15.53 6.32 -6.78
N VAL A 11 16.21 7.04 -5.88
CA VAL A 11 17.69 7.18 -5.87
C VAL A 11 18.14 7.06 -4.43
N GLN A 12 18.62 5.88 -4.04
CA GLN A 12 18.94 5.60 -2.65
C GLN A 12 20.33 4.97 -2.48
N PHE A 13 20.91 5.21 -1.32
CA PHE A 13 22.08 4.51 -0.84
C PHE A 13 21.68 3.56 0.27
N ASN A 14 22.22 2.34 0.23
CA ASN A 14 21.95 1.32 1.23
C ASN A 14 23.27 0.89 1.88
N THR A 15 23.28 0.81 3.20
CA THR A 15 24.44 0.35 3.98
C THR A 15 23.98 -0.74 4.95
N ARG A 16 24.64 -1.88 4.91
CA ARG A 16 24.37 -3.00 5.83
C ARG A 16 25.47 -3.16 6.84
N LEU A 17 25.11 -3.31 8.09
CA LEU A 17 26.00 -3.40 9.24
C LEU A 17 25.54 -4.56 10.15
N LEU A 18 26.37 -4.89 11.15
CA LEU A 18 26.07 -5.92 12.16
C LEU A 18 25.68 -7.27 11.53
N GLU A 19 26.48 -7.77 10.59
CA GLU A 19 26.21 -9.04 9.89
C GLU A 19 24.85 -9.03 9.17
N ASP A 20 24.58 -7.96 8.42
CA ASP A 20 23.34 -7.71 7.67
C ASP A 20 22.06 -7.59 8.55
N ARG A 21 22.22 -7.44 9.86
CA ARG A 21 21.06 -7.23 10.75
C ARG A 21 20.60 -5.78 10.84
N LEU A 22 21.46 -4.83 10.54
CA LEU A 22 21.13 -3.42 10.49
C LEU A 22 21.25 -2.92 9.07
N ASP A 23 20.15 -2.46 8.49
CA ASP A 23 20.06 -1.90 7.15
C ASP A 23 19.64 -0.44 7.25
N LEU A 24 20.49 0.45 6.74
CA LEU A 24 20.26 1.89 6.64
C LEU A 24 20.09 2.25 5.18
N ALA A 25 18.95 2.85 4.83
CA ALA A 25 18.70 3.43 3.51
C ALA A 25 18.49 4.94 3.65
N TYR A 26 19.03 5.73 2.71
CA TYR A 26 18.82 7.17 2.66
C TYR A 26 18.87 7.67 1.22
N GLY A 27 18.14 8.73 0.93
CA GLY A 27 18.00 9.30 -0.41
C GLY A 27 16.56 9.61 -0.76
N ARG A 28 16.21 9.44 -2.03
CA ARG A 28 14.80 9.48 -2.47
C ARG A 28 14.21 8.08 -2.37
N LEU A 29 13.28 7.92 -1.44
CA LEU A 29 12.69 6.64 -1.06
C LEU A 29 11.18 6.65 -1.33
N VAL A 30 10.63 5.47 -1.58
CA VAL A 30 9.19 5.24 -1.65
C VAL A 30 8.75 4.60 -0.34
N ALA A 31 7.96 5.29 0.46
CA ALA A 31 7.58 4.83 1.81
C ALA A 31 6.84 3.48 1.80
N ASN A 32 5.97 3.27 0.81
CA ASN A 32 5.20 2.03 0.68
C ASN A 32 6.05 0.80 0.29
N ASP A 33 7.27 0.97 -0.22
CA ASP A 33 8.17 -0.16 -0.48
C ASP A 33 8.64 -0.80 0.84
N ASP A 34 8.76 0.00 1.89
CA ASP A 34 9.25 -0.42 3.20
C ASP A 34 8.13 -0.70 4.21
N PHE A 35 7.06 0.09 4.22
CA PHE A 35 6.00 0.07 5.23
C PHE A 35 4.65 -0.36 4.65
N LEU A 36 3.81 -1.02 5.45
CA LEU A 36 2.47 -1.47 5.07
C LEU A 36 2.48 -2.27 3.76
N SER A 37 3.52 -3.04 3.53
CA SER A 37 3.75 -3.79 2.30
C SER A 37 3.61 -5.30 2.50
N SER A 38 3.10 -5.99 1.48
CA SER A 38 3.03 -7.45 1.42
C SER A 38 3.36 -7.94 0.02
N PRO A 39 4.21 -8.96 -0.14
CA PRO A 39 4.47 -9.59 -1.44
C PRO A 39 3.22 -10.28 -2.02
N LEU A 40 2.18 -10.50 -1.22
CA LEU A 40 0.92 -11.10 -1.65
C LEU A 40 -0.06 -10.08 -2.26
N TYR A 41 0.10 -8.78 -1.96
CA TYR A 41 -0.82 -7.74 -2.45
C TYR A 41 -0.86 -7.66 -3.97
N CYS A 42 0.30 -7.63 -4.63
CA CYS A 42 0.39 -7.51 -6.09
C CYS A 42 0.18 -8.84 -6.84
N GLN A 43 -0.29 -9.88 -6.14
CA GLN A 43 -0.97 -11.00 -6.77
C GLN A 43 -2.33 -10.60 -7.36
N PHE A 44 -2.92 -9.52 -6.87
CA PHE A 44 -4.20 -8.98 -7.33
C PHE A 44 -3.96 -7.87 -8.37
N VAL A 45 -4.95 -7.67 -9.26
CA VAL A 45 -4.90 -6.69 -10.34
C VAL A 45 -5.47 -5.35 -9.86
N ASN A 46 -6.49 -5.39 -9.01
CA ASN A 46 -7.12 -4.19 -8.48
C ASN A 46 -6.17 -3.42 -7.55
N ASN A 47 -6.05 -2.11 -7.78
CA ASN A 47 -5.17 -1.21 -7.02
C ASN A 47 -5.56 -1.08 -5.53
N SER A 48 -6.74 -1.54 -5.13
CA SER A 48 -7.09 -1.60 -3.72
C SER A 48 -6.27 -2.65 -2.94
N PHE A 49 -5.65 -3.61 -3.64
CA PHE A 49 -4.72 -4.58 -3.05
C PHE A 49 -3.26 -4.21 -3.34
N CYS A 50 -2.93 -4.01 -4.64
CA CYS A 50 -1.54 -3.82 -5.05
C CYS A 50 -1.11 -2.36 -4.87
N GLY A 51 -0.06 -2.15 -4.12
CA GLY A 51 0.45 -0.84 -3.75
C GLY A 51 0.02 -0.44 -2.34
N SER A 52 -0.16 0.85 -2.10
CA SER A 52 -0.72 1.32 -0.82
C SER A 52 -2.20 1.00 -0.72
N PRO A 53 -2.69 0.55 0.45
CA PRO A 53 -4.11 0.49 0.71
C PRO A 53 -4.82 1.79 0.34
N LYS A 54 -6.03 1.70 -0.23
CA LYS A 54 -6.75 2.84 -0.78
C LYS A 54 -6.97 3.98 0.23
N ALA A 55 -7.15 3.65 1.51
CA ALA A 55 -7.27 4.64 2.58
C ALA A 55 -6.04 5.56 2.65
N VAL A 56 -4.84 4.99 2.63
CA VAL A 56 -3.58 5.74 2.64
C VAL A 56 -3.43 6.58 1.38
N PHE A 57 -3.83 6.04 0.22
CA PHE A 57 -3.75 6.72 -1.07
C PHE A 57 -4.68 7.93 -1.18
N LEU A 58 -5.77 7.96 -0.43
CA LEU A 58 -6.76 9.04 -0.44
C LEU A 58 -6.44 10.18 0.54
N GLN A 59 -5.29 10.14 1.21
CA GLN A 59 -4.85 11.26 2.04
C GLN A 59 -4.60 12.52 1.21
N ASN A 60 -4.75 13.65 1.86
CA ASN A 60 -4.45 14.96 1.29
C ASN A 60 -3.51 15.75 2.22
N PRO A 61 -2.31 16.18 1.76
CA PRO A 61 -1.63 15.76 0.53
C PRO A 61 -1.11 14.32 0.63
N PHE A 62 -0.71 13.74 -0.52
CA PHE A 62 -0.18 12.39 -0.62
C PHE A 62 1.28 12.33 -0.12
N THR A 63 1.47 12.25 1.18
CA THR A 63 2.78 12.36 1.84
C THR A 63 3.39 11.01 2.22
N PHE A 64 2.58 9.97 2.44
CA PHE A 64 3.08 8.60 2.53
C PHE A 64 3.21 8.03 1.12
N THR A 65 4.41 8.14 0.55
CA THR A 65 4.63 7.95 -0.89
C THR A 65 4.47 6.51 -1.35
N ALA A 66 3.93 6.34 -2.57
CA ALA A 66 3.90 5.08 -3.30
C ALA A 66 4.33 5.33 -4.76
N TYR A 67 4.88 4.29 -5.42
CA TYR A 67 5.29 4.38 -6.81
C TYR A 67 4.18 5.02 -7.70
N PRO A 68 4.50 5.99 -8.56
CA PRO A 68 5.84 6.48 -8.93
C PRO A 68 6.30 7.74 -8.17
N VAL A 69 5.86 7.96 -6.95
CA VAL A 69 6.26 9.12 -6.13
C VAL A 69 7.26 8.68 -5.08
N ALA A 70 8.37 9.40 -4.97
CA ALA A 70 9.38 9.22 -3.93
C ALA A 70 9.74 10.56 -3.30
N THR A 71 10.19 10.53 -2.06
CA THR A 71 10.60 11.71 -1.31
C THR A 71 11.96 11.52 -0.66
N TRP A 72 12.61 12.63 -0.26
CA TRP A 72 13.82 12.56 0.55
C TRP A 72 13.53 11.96 1.91
N GLY A 73 14.43 11.07 2.36
CA GLY A 73 14.25 10.44 3.65
C GLY A 73 15.40 9.53 4.03
N ALA A 74 15.25 8.95 5.23
CA ALA A 74 16.12 7.91 5.74
C ALA A 74 15.27 6.84 6.46
N ARG A 75 15.62 5.56 6.25
CA ARG A 75 15.01 4.43 6.90
C ARG A 75 16.06 3.57 7.58
N LEU A 76 15.79 3.17 8.81
CA LEU A 76 16.56 2.21 9.59
C LEU A 76 15.72 0.95 9.78
N ARG A 77 16.31 -0.21 9.51
CA ARG A 77 15.72 -1.51 9.76
C ARG A 77 16.69 -2.39 10.53
N TYR A 78 16.23 -3.00 11.61
CA TYR A 78 17.02 -3.87 12.46
C TYR A 78 16.33 -5.22 12.65
N ASP A 79 17.01 -6.30 12.26
CA ASP A 79 16.63 -7.68 12.57
C ASP A 79 17.29 -8.10 13.88
N THR A 80 16.50 -8.51 14.89
CA THR A 80 17.03 -9.00 16.17
C THR A 80 17.85 -10.30 16.01
N PRO A 81 18.74 -10.62 16.94
CA PRO A 81 19.36 -11.96 16.98
C PRO A 81 18.30 -13.06 16.92
N GLY A 82 18.52 -14.07 16.06
CA GLY A 82 17.51 -15.11 15.78
C GLY A 82 16.42 -14.71 14.78
N ARG A 83 16.39 -13.45 14.36
CA ARG A 83 15.49 -12.92 13.30
C ARG A 83 13.99 -13.14 13.54
N TYR A 84 13.58 -13.27 14.82
CA TYR A 84 12.15 -13.35 15.17
C TYR A 84 11.44 -12.01 15.07
N TRP A 85 12.18 -10.90 15.24
CA TRP A 85 11.64 -9.56 15.18
C TRP A 85 12.43 -8.71 14.19
N THR A 86 11.70 -7.90 13.43
CA THR A 86 12.26 -6.77 12.68
C THR A 86 11.66 -5.49 13.24
N LEU A 87 12.50 -4.51 13.52
CA LEU A 87 12.10 -3.16 13.91
C LEU A 87 12.51 -2.22 12.80
N GLN A 88 11.62 -1.36 12.35
CA GLN A 88 11.98 -0.34 11.37
C GLN A 88 11.35 1.00 11.71
N ALA A 89 12.09 2.06 11.38
CA ALA A 89 11.66 3.44 11.52
C ALA A 89 12.19 4.27 10.35
N ALA A 90 11.45 5.31 10.00
CA ALA A 90 11.88 6.23 8.95
C ALA A 90 11.41 7.65 9.22
N ILE A 91 12.13 8.58 8.59
CA ILE A 91 11.73 9.98 8.46
C ILE A 91 11.78 10.35 6.99
N TYR A 92 10.75 11.01 6.50
CA TYR A 92 10.62 11.47 5.13
C TYR A 92 10.24 12.94 5.10
N ASP A 93 10.61 13.63 4.03
CA ASP A 93 10.11 14.96 3.70
C ASP A 93 8.58 14.91 3.55
N GLY A 94 7.88 15.84 4.16
CA GLY A 94 6.42 15.90 4.23
C GLY A 94 5.76 16.46 2.97
N ASP A 95 6.53 16.94 1.98
CA ASP A 95 5.99 17.46 0.71
C ASP A 95 6.76 16.90 -0.50
N PRO A 96 6.53 15.62 -0.83
CA PRO A 96 7.33 14.90 -1.84
C PRO A 96 7.19 15.44 -3.26
N GLU A 97 6.10 16.09 -3.57
CA GLU A 97 5.81 16.61 -4.91
C GLU A 97 5.88 18.12 -4.99
N LEU A 98 6.22 18.80 -3.90
CA LEU A 98 6.31 20.26 -3.79
C LEU A 98 5.01 20.94 -4.27
N LYS A 99 3.89 20.45 -3.76
CA LYS A 99 2.56 20.88 -4.20
C LYS A 99 2.04 22.04 -3.38
N ASP A 100 1.32 22.94 -4.06
CA ASP A 100 0.31 23.77 -3.44
C ASP A 100 -1.06 23.04 -3.52
N GLY A 101 -1.36 22.21 -2.51
CA GLY A 101 -2.71 21.79 -2.20
C GLY A 101 -3.26 20.53 -2.89
N ASP A 102 -3.70 20.55 -4.14
CA ASP A 102 -4.56 19.49 -4.68
C ASP A 102 -3.78 18.30 -5.32
N PHE A 103 -4.10 17.08 -4.87
CA PHE A 103 -3.56 15.84 -5.41
C PHE A 103 -3.77 15.65 -6.93
N LEU A 104 -4.82 16.24 -7.47
CA LEU A 104 -5.18 16.12 -8.89
C LEU A 104 -4.49 17.15 -9.78
N LEU A 105 -3.85 18.17 -9.21
CA LEU A 105 -3.11 19.16 -9.96
C LEU A 105 -1.75 18.62 -10.44
N PRO A 106 -1.22 19.14 -11.55
CA PRO A 106 0.13 18.80 -11.98
C PRO A 106 1.14 19.06 -10.87
N SER A 107 1.89 18.03 -10.50
CA SER A 107 2.98 18.12 -9.54
C SER A 107 4.02 19.14 -9.99
N GLN A 108 4.61 19.89 -9.05
CA GLN A 108 5.76 20.75 -9.32
C GLN A 108 7.04 19.94 -9.60
N ASN A 109 7.01 18.64 -9.35
CA ASN A 109 8.12 17.72 -9.60
C ASN A 109 7.73 16.54 -10.51
N PRO A 110 7.17 16.80 -11.72
CA PRO A 110 6.60 15.77 -12.58
C PRO A 110 7.64 14.72 -12.99
N ASN A 111 8.88 15.15 -13.29
CA ASN A 111 9.96 14.27 -13.73
C ASN A 111 10.81 13.71 -12.58
N GLY A 112 10.51 14.05 -11.31
CA GLY A 112 11.32 13.67 -10.17
C GLY A 112 12.74 14.25 -10.17
N THR A 113 12.97 15.34 -10.91
CA THR A 113 14.29 15.98 -11.07
C THR A 113 14.47 17.20 -10.19
N HIS A 114 13.43 17.70 -9.56
CA HIS A 114 13.54 18.72 -8.52
C HIS A 114 13.88 18.03 -7.20
N TRP A 115 15.05 18.34 -6.65
CA TRP A 115 15.61 17.67 -5.47
C TRP A 115 15.67 18.55 -4.23
N GLY A 116 14.88 19.61 -4.20
CA GLY A 116 14.67 20.42 -3.01
C GLY A 116 13.88 19.64 -1.94
N LEU A 117 13.95 20.12 -0.70
CA LEU A 117 13.05 19.71 0.36
C LEU A 117 11.78 20.59 0.29
N GLY A 118 10.64 19.99 0.61
CA GLY A 118 9.41 20.73 0.83
C GLY A 118 9.38 21.44 2.19
N ASP A 119 8.36 22.23 2.41
CA ASP A 119 8.19 23.05 3.64
C ASP A 119 7.04 22.58 4.53
N ASN A 120 6.32 21.52 4.15
CA ASN A 120 5.16 21.01 4.91
C ASN A 120 5.55 19.92 5.94
N GLY A 121 6.61 20.18 6.71
CA GLY A 121 7.00 19.30 7.81
C GLY A 121 7.63 17.98 7.39
N VAL A 122 7.43 16.92 8.18
CA VAL A 122 8.00 15.60 7.96
C VAL A 122 6.98 14.49 8.18
N THR A 123 7.19 13.35 7.51
CA THR A 123 6.51 12.08 7.78
C THR A 123 7.41 11.21 8.65
N LEU A 124 6.92 10.79 9.81
CA LEU A 124 7.56 9.82 10.68
C LEU A 124 6.84 8.49 10.55
N ALA A 125 7.57 7.41 10.27
CA ALA A 125 6.99 6.08 10.13
C ALA A 125 7.70 5.07 11.03
N GLY A 126 6.94 4.08 11.52
CA GLY A 126 7.48 2.98 12.31
C GLY A 126 6.69 1.69 12.11
N GLU A 127 7.38 0.56 12.12
CA GLU A 127 6.72 -0.75 12.01
C GLU A 127 7.54 -1.83 12.74
N VAL A 128 6.84 -2.72 13.43
CA VAL A 128 7.41 -3.88 14.11
C VAL A 128 6.87 -5.15 13.43
N HIS A 129 7.75 -6.07 13.07
CA HIS A 129 7.36 -7.36 12.51
C HIS A 129 7.71 -8.50 13.48
N TYR A 130 6.79 -9.40 13.68
CA TYR A 130 7.04 -10.70 14.28
C TYR A 130 7.06 -11.77 13.18
N HIS A 131 8.16 -12.52 13.09
CA HIS A 131 8.35 -13.59 12.12
C HIS A 131 8.18 -14.95 12.78
N ARG A 132 7.18 -15.69 12.33
CA ARG A 132 6.97 -17.07 12.72
C ARG A 132 7.66 -17.98 11.69
N GLN A 133 8.58 -18.82 12.16
CA GLN A 133 9.25 -19.86 11.32
C GLN A 133 9.86 -19.32 10.01
N ARG A 134 10.46 -18.12 10.05
CA ARG A 134 10.97 -17.37 8.89
C ARG A 134 11.82 -18.18 7.94
N ASP A 135 12.74 -19.00 8.49
CA ASP A 135 13.75 -19.75 7.73
C ASP A 135 13.40 -21.26 7.64
N SER A 136 12.17 -21.65 7.96
CA SER A 136 11.77 -23.06 7.96
C SER A 136 11.30 -23.51 6.58
N ASN A 137 11.97 -24.52 6.02
CA ASN A 137 11.53 -25.21 4.81
C ASN A 137 10.44 -26.26 5.08
N GLU A 138 10.24 -26.64 6.33
CA GLU A 138 9.28 -27.67 6.76
C GLU A 138 8.04 -27.06 7.40
N GLY A 139 8.20 -25.89 8.04
CA GLY A 139 7.14 -25.18 8.72
C GLY A 139 6.24 -24.37 7.82
N LEU A 140 5.32 -23.67 8.46
CA LEU A 140 4.37 -22.74 7.84
C LEU A 140 4.75 -21.31 8.25
N PRO A 141 5.65 -20.63 7.50
CA PRO A 141 6.11 -19.29 7.85
C PRO A 141 4.97 -18.28 7.82
N GLY A 142 5.09 -17.27 8.69
CA GLY A 142 4.19 -16.14 8.74
C GLY A 142 4.91 -14.89 9.22
N VAL A 143 4.35 -13.73 8.92
CA VAL A 143 4.78 -12.44 9.44
C VAL A 143 3.57 -11.63 9.89
N TYR A 144 3.70 -11.01 11.05
CA TYR A 144 2.67 -10.15 11.65
C TYR A 144 3.29 -8.80 11.91
N LYS A 145 2.67 -7.75 11.39
CA LYS A 145 3.20 -6.38 11.42
C LYS A 145 2.23 -5.46 12.14
N LEU A 146 2.77 -4.60 12.98
CA LEU A 146 2.07 -3.47 13.59
C LEU A 146 2.87 -2.21 13.24
N GLY A 147 2.23 -1.23 12.64
CA GLY A 147 2.92 -0.02 12.26
C GLY A 147 2.01 1.20 12.18
N GLY A 148 2.60 2.31 11.83
CA GLY A 148 1.91 3.57 11.63
C GLY A 148 2.84 4.63 11.07
N PHE A 149 2.24 5.75 10.67
CA PHE A 149 2.97 6.96 10.37
C PHE A 149 2.25 8.17 10.96
N TYR A 150 2.99 9.25 11.14
CA TYR A 150 2.50 10.54 11.56
C TYR A 150 3.11 11.63 10.69
N LEU A 151 2.26 12.53 10.22
CA LEU A 151 2.55 13.67 9.37
C LEU A 151 2.52 14.93 10.23
N THR A 152 3.55 15.76 10.19
CA THR A 152 3.66 16.94 11.06
C THR A 152 3.22 18.24 10.41
N GLY A 153 2.90 18.23 9.12
CA GLY A 153 2.51 19.38 8.33
C GLY A 153 1.10 19.91 8.60
N ASP A 154 0.70 20.88 7.80
CA ASP A 154 -0.64 21.44 7.78
C ASP A 154 -1.41 20.88 6.57
N TYR A 155 -2.65 20.43 6.79
CA TYR A 155 -3.47 19.74 5.81
C TYR A 155 -4.86 20.36 5.71
N GLU A 156 -5.47 20.27 4.55
CA GLU A 156 -6.85 20.75 4.33
C GLU A 156 -7.83 20.07 5.29
N ASP A 157 -8.67 20.88 5.96
CA ASP A 157 -9.82 20.40 6.72
C ASP A 157 -10.95 20.05 5.74
N LEU A 158 -11.14 18.76 5.48
CA LEU A 158 -12.14 18.27 4.53
C LEU A 158 -13.58 18.56 4.95
N SER A 159 -13.83 18.96 6.21
CA SER A 159 -15.14 19.38 6.71
C SER A 159 -15.42 20.86 6.47
N ASP A 160 -14.40 21.66 6.17
CA ASP A 160 -14.52 23.10 5.97
C ASP A 160 -14.42 23.49 4.49
N PRO A 161 -15.57 23.78 3.81
CA PRO A 161 -15.57 24.15 2.40
C PRO A 161 -14.94 25.54 2.14
N LEU A 162 -14.60 26.31 3.19
CA LEU A 162 -13.95 27.61 3.07
C LEU A 162 -12.42 27.51 3.11
N GLY A 163 -11.85 26.31 3.26
CA GLY A 163 -10.41 26.08 3.16
C GLY A 163 -9.66 26.19 4.49
N GLY A 164 -10.25 25.73 5.59
CA GLY A 164 -9.55 25.56 6.87
C GLY A 164 -8.44 24.54 6.80
N THR A 165 -7.47 24.63 7.72
CA THR A 165 -6.37 23.67 7.84
C THR A 165 -6.33 23.01 9.21
N VAL A 166 -5.86 21.77 9.23
CA VAL A 166 -5.64 20.96 10.43
C VAL A 166 -4.16 20.60 10.48
N LYS A 167 -3.55 20.77 11.65
CA LYS A 167 -2.15 20.40 11.86
C LYS A 167 -2.02 18.94 12.23
N GLY A 168 -1.18 18.24 11.48
CA GLY A 168 -0.85 16.85 11.73
C GLY A 168 -1.92 15.87 11.27
N ASP A 169 -1.48 14.68 10.91
CA ASP A 169 -2.33 13.54 10.56
C ASP A 169 -1.54 12.25 10.72
N GLY A 170 -2.20 11.10 10.65
CA GLY A 170 -1.53 9.83 10.67
C GLY A 170 -2.46 8.66 10.51
N MET A 171 -1.85 7.49 10.36
CA MET A 171 -2.56 6.21 10.32
C MET A 171 -1.81 5.16 11.09
N VAL A 172 -2.54 4.18 11.59
CA VAL A 172 -2.01 2.96 12.18
C VAL A 172 -2.56 1.75 11.46
N TRP A 173 -1.79 0.66 11.44
CA TRP A 173 -2.21 -0.57 10.77
C TRP A 173 -1.74 -1.83 11.48
N LEU A 174 -2.52 -2.88 11.24
CA LEU A 174 -2.15 -4.27 11.49
C LEU A 174 -2.06 -4.98 10.12
N LEU A 175 -1.06 -5.80 9.92
CA LEU A 175 -0.90 -6.64 8.74
C LEU A 175 -0.45 -8.02 9.16
N ALA A 176 -1.07 -9.05 8.60
CA ALA A 176 -0.69 -10.44 8.83
C ALA A 176 -0.56 -11.18 7.51
N GLU A 177 0.47 -11.98 7.39
CA GLU A 177 0.67 -12.98 6.34
C GLU A 177 0.97 -14.32 6.99
N GLN A 178 0.28 -15.37 6.56
CA GLN A 178 0.49 -16.71 7.12
C GLN A 178 0.37 -17.77 6.03
N MET A 179 1.40 -18.58 5.85
CA MET A 179 1.25 -19.81 5.11
C MET A 179 0.35 -20.76 5.90
N LEU A 180 -0.77 -21.17 5.31
CA LEU A 180 -1.76 -22.04 5.94
C LEU A 180 -1.53 -23.52 5.62
N TYR A 181 -0.94 -23.80 4.45
CA TYR A 181 -0.74 -25.16 3.97
C TYR A 181 0.49 -25.21 3.06
N ARG A 182 1.22 -26.33 3.11
CA ARG A 182 2.31 -26.70 2.19
C ARG A 182 2.13 -28.15 1.77
N ALA A 183 2.21 -28.44 0.48
CA ALA A 183 1.92 -29.79 -0.06
C ALA A 183 2.87 -30.88 0.43
N ALA A 184 4.14 -30.54 0.70
CA ALA A 184 5.17 -31.40 1.29
C ALA A 184 6.32 -30.52 1.82
N PRO A 185 7.16 -31.00 2.74
CA PRO A 185 8.37 -30.30 3.15
C PRO A 185 9.19 -29.85 1.94
N GLY A 186 9.60 -28.56 1.89
CA GLY A 186 10.33 -27.97 0.77
C GLY A 186 9.54 -27.72 -0.51
N SER A 187 8.27 -28.11 -0.58
CA SER A 187 7.42 -27.89 -1.76
C SER A 187 7.16 -26.40 -2.01
N SER A 188 7.24 -26.00 -3.27
CA SER A 188 6.79 -24.67 -3.70
C SER A 188 5.26 -24.53 -3.73
N ARG A 189 4.52 -25.64 -3.69
CA ARG A 189 3.05 -25.65 -3.69
C ARG A 189 2.55 -25.39 -2.28
N HIS A 190 1.87 -24.24 -2.11
CA HIS A 190 1.38 -23.82 -0.80
C HIS A 190 0.18 -22.88 -0.92
N LEU A 191 -0.57 -22.78 0.17
CA LEU A 191 -1.64 -21.78 0.38
C LEU A 191 -1.16 -20.79 1.43
N SER A 192 -1.24 -19.50 1.12
CA SER A 192 -1.01 -18.40 2.04
C SER A 192 -2.24 -17.52 2.16
N ALA A 193 -2.48 -17.02 3.36
CA ALA A 193 -3.46 -15.97 3.63
C ALA A 193 -2.73 -14.66 3.96
N PHE A 194 -3.38 -13.54 3.67
CA PHE A 194 -2.99 -12.23 4.17
C PHE A 194 -4.21 -11.44 4.61
N GLY A 195 -3.98 -10.43 5.43
CA GLY A 195 -4.99 -9.43 5.79
C GLY A 195 -4.36 -8.21 6.40
N SER A 196 -4.97 -7.05 6.19
CA SER A 196 -4.61 -5.81 6.87
C SER A 196 -5.83 -5.02 7.30
N LEU A 197 -5.65 -4.27 8.38
CA LEU A 197 -6.57 -3.26 8.88
C LEU A 197 -5.81 -1.95 8.96
N VAL A 198 -6.38 -0.87 8.45
CA VAL A 198 -5.81 0.48 8.50
C VAL A 198 -6.83 1.42 9.12
N PHE A 199 -6.37 2.25 10.06
CA PHE A 199 -7.19 3.21 10.77
C PHE A 199 -6.54 4.58 10.74
N SER A 200 -7.32 5.59 10.37
CA SER A 200 -6.91 6.98 10.46
C SER A 200 -6.89 7.47 11.91
N LEU A 201 -5.97 8.39 12.22
CA LEU A 201 -5.91 9.08 13.51
C LEU A 201 -6.76 10.35 13.53
N THR A 202 -7.12 10.90 12.36
CA THR A 202 -8.05 12.03 12.24
C THR A 202 -8.97 11.87 11.03
N ASP A 203 -10.25 12.15 11.24
CA ASP A 203 -11.29 12.06 10.22
C ASP A 203 -11.33 13.32 9.31
N LYS A 204 -10.73 14.43 9.76
CA LYS A 204 -10.79 15.72 9.08
C LYS A 204 -9.91 15.81 7.84
N VAL A 205 -8.79 15.08 7.82
CA VAL A 205 -7.80 15.11 6.73
C VAL A 205 -7.99 13.94 5.77
N ASN A 206 -8.52 12.83 6.27
CA ASN A 206 -8.60 11.58 5.51
C ASN A 206 -9.98 11.36 4.91
N LYS A 207 -10.05 11.25 3.57
CA LYS A 207 -11.31 10.91 2.86
C LYS A 207 -11.83 9.52 3.24
N MET A 208 -10.94 8.60 3.62
CA MET A 208 -11.29 7.23 4.00
C MET A 208 -10.55 6.88 5.30
N THR A 209 -11.30 6.65 6.38
CA THR A 209 -10.76 6.53 7.74
C THR A 209 -10.53 5.10 8.19
N ASN A 210 -11.28 4.16 7.64
CA ASN A 210 -11.17 2.75 7.95
C ASN A 210 -11.03 1.96 6.67
N TYR A 211 -10.12 1.00 6.66
CA TYR A 211 -9.89 0.15 5.51
C TYR A 211 -9.46 -1.25 5.95
N PHE A 212 -9.93 -2.25 5.23
CA PHE A 212 -9.39 -3.59 5.36
C PHE A 212 -9.17 -4.24 4.00
N ASN A 213 -8.24 -5.18 3.96
CA ASN A 213 -8.15 -6.19 2.92
C ASN A 213 -7.86 -7.56 3.54
N ALA A 214 -8.26 -8.59 2.82
CA ALA A 214 -7.90 -9.98 3.14
C ALA A 214 -7.90 -10.82 1.87
N GLY A 215 -7.10 -11.87 1.85
CA GLY A 215 -7.09 -12.76 0.70
C GLY A 215 -6.32 -14.05 0.93
N LEU A 216 -6.52 -14.96 -0.02
CA LEU A 216 -5.87 -16.25 -0.13
C LEU A 216 -5.10 -16.31 -1.45
N VAL A 217 -3.89 -16.81 -1.41
CA VAL A 217 -3.06 -17.05 -2.59
C VAL A 217 -2.57 -18.50 -2.57
N TYR A 218 -3.00 -19.29 -3.55
CA TYR A 218 -2.54 -20.65 -3.72
C TYR A 218 -1.51 -20.72 -4.86
N GLN A 219 -0.27 -21.02 -4.54
CA GLN A 219 0.75 -21.34 -5.55
C GLN A 219 0.72 -22.83 -5.87
N GLY A 220 0.60 -23.16 -7.16
CA GLY A 220 0.57 -24.55 -7.65
C GLY A 220 -0.73 -25.27 -7.29
N LEU A 221 -1.88 -24.62 -7.39
CA LEU A 221 -3.19 -25.24 -7.20
C LEU A 221 -3.33 -26.50 -8.08
N PHE A 222 -2.91 -26.39 -9.34
CA PHE A 222 -2.84 -27.53 -10.25
C PHE A 222 -1.45 -28.18 -10.18
N PRO A 223 -1.33 -29.48 -9.82
CA PRO A 223 -0.03 -30.15 -9.66
C PRO A 223 0.89 -30.08 -10.87
N ALA A 224 0.33 -30.11 -12.09
CA ALA A 224 1.08 -29.99 -13.33
C ALA A 224 1.62 -28.57 -13.58
N ARG A 225 1.20 -27.57 -12.81
CA ARG A 225 1.54 -26.16 -12.94
C ARG A 225 1.97 -25.54 -11.59
N PRO A 226 3.11 -25.99 -11.03
CA PRO A 226 3.50 -25.65 -9.65
C PRO A 226 3.91 -24.17 -9.46
N ARG A 227 4.14 -23.43 -10.55
CA ARG A 227 4.51 -22.01 -10.53
C ARG A 227 3.32 -21.05 -10.66
N ASP A 228 2.18 -21.56 -11.12
CA ASP A 228 0.98 -20.74 -11.26
C ASP A 228 0.44 -20.32 -9.90
N LYS A 229 -0.25 -19.18 -9.86
CA LYS A 229 -0.85 -18.66 -8.64
C LYS A 229 -2.33 -18.34 -8.85
N THR A 230 -3.16 -18.77 -7.91
CA THR A 230 -4.59 -18.42 -7.86
C THR A 230 -4.83 -17.52 -6.65
N GLY A 231 -5.48 -16.38 -6.85
CA GLY A 231 -5.82 -15.42 -5.81
C GLY A 231 -7.34 -15.29 -5.65
N LEU A 232 -7.80 -15.19 -4.40
CA LEU A 232 -9.14 -14.75 -4.02
C LEU A 232 -8.98 -13.71 -2.93
N GLY A 233 -9.51 -12.51 -3.13
CA GLY A 233 -9.37 -11.41 -2.17
C GLY A 233 -10.60 -10.54 -2.07
N ILE A 234 -10.72 -9.89 -0.91
CA ILE A 234 -11.72 -8.88 -0.62
C ILE A 234 -11.05 -7.67 -0.01
N THR A 235 -11.53 -6.49 -0.37
CA THR A 235 -11.12 -5.22 0.25
C THR A 235 -12.32 -4.31 0.40
N ALA A 236 -12.35 -3.50 1.46
CA ALA A 236 -13.33 -2.44 1.63
C ALA A 236 -12.75 -1.26 2.39
N GLY A 237 -13.29 -0.07 2.12
CA GLY A 237 -12.93 1.14 2.84
C GLY A 237 -14.16 2.04 3.03
N TRP A 238 -14.22 2.68 4.19
CA TRP A 238 -15.31 3.56 4.61
C TRP A 238 -14.87 5.01 4.58
N TYR A 239 -15.71 5.84 4.00
CA TYR A 239 -15.45 7.27 3.92
C TYR A 239 -15.70 7.96 5.26
N SER A 240 -14.95 9.05 5.48
CA SER A 240 -14.99 9.88 6.67
C SER A 240 -16.33 10.64 6.82
N SER A 241 -16.84 10.75 8.06
CA SER A 241 -17.98 11.61 8.38
C SER A 241 -17.67 13.09 8.18
N GLU A 242 -16.46 13.53 8.47
CA GLU A 242 -16.02 14.92 8.29
C GLU A 242 -15.88 15.26 6.79
N PHE A 243 -15.36 14.35 5.98
CA PHE A 243 -15.39 14.49 4.53
C PHE A 243 -16.80 14.59 3.98
N ASN A 244 -17.74 13.78 4.50
CA ASN A 244 -19.15 13.84 4.12
C ASN A 244 -19.79 15.16 4.53
N ALA A 245 -19.47 15.70 5.70
CA ALA A 245 -19.94 17.03 6.11
C ALA A 245 -19.50 18.12 5.11
N GLY A 246 -18.24 18.08 4.64
CA GLY A 246 -17.77 18.97 3.58
C GLY A 246 -18.50 18.79 2.25
N LEU A 247 -18.78 17.54 1.83
CA LEU A 247 -19.56 17.28 0.63
C LEU A 247 -20.99 17.84 0.73
N GLN A 248 -21.67 17.63 1.86
CA GLN A 248 -23.00 18.16 2.13
C GLN A 248 -23.03 19.71 2.09
N ALA A 249 -22.02 20.34 2.67
CA ALA A 249 -21.94 21.81 2.71
C ALA A 249 -21.87 22.44 1.31
N VAL A 250 -21.40 21.70 0.30
CA VAL A 250 -21.36 22.14 -1.11
C VAL A 250 -22.42 21.45 -1.99
N GLY A 251 -23.39 20.76 -1.39
CA GLY A 251 -24.52 20.14 -2.08
C GLY A 251 -24.18 18.87 -2.86
N LEU A 252 -23.10 18.18 -2.52
CA LEU A 252 -22.70 16.91 -3.10
C LEU A 252 -23.22 15.71 -2.29
N ALA A 253 -23.38 14.57 -2.95
CA ALA A 253 -23.83 13.32 -2.32
C ALA A 253 -22.78 12.77 -1.34
N GLU A 254 -23.25 12.25 -0.22
CA GLU A 254 -22.43 11.54 0.76
C GLU A 254 -21.87 10.22 0.18
N LYS A 255 -20.75 9.80 0.75
CA LYS A 255 -20.09 8.53 0.44
C LYS A 255 -20.07 7.65 1.68
N ASP A 256 -20.46 6.40 1.52
CA ASP A 256 -20.48 5.43 2.62
C ASP A 256 -19.25 4.51 2.55
N TYR A 257 -19.26 3.50 1.68
CA TYR A 257 -18.13 2.59 1.49
C TYR A 257 -17.98 2.18 0.03
N GLU A 258 -16.79 1.70 -0.31
CA GLU A 258 -16.54 0.96 -1.55
C GLU A 258 -15.88 -0.37 -1.19
N ALA A 259 -16.34 -1.47 -1.81
CA ALA A 259 -15.78 -2.79 -1.60
C ALA A 259 -15.50 -3.50 -2.94
N VAL A 260 -14.44 -4.31 -2.97
CA VAL A 260 -14.05 -5.09 -4.14
C VAL A 260 -13.80 -6.54 -3.73
N VAL A 261 -14.36 -7.48 -4.48
CA VAL A 261 -13.98 -8.89 -4.44
C VAL A 261 -13.28 -9.22 -5.76
N GLU A 262 -12.10 -9.82 -5.72
CA GLU A 262 -11.36 -10.24 -6.90
C GLU A 262 -11.00 -11.72 -6.82
N ILE A 263 -11.20 -12.43 -7.93
CA ILE A 263 -10.61 -13.75 -8.18
C ILE A 263 -9.75 -13.68 -9.43
N ASN A 264 -8.55 -14.24 -9.36
CA ASN A 264 -7.61 -14.26 -10.47
C ASN A 264 -6.81 -15.55 -10.53
N HIS A 265 -6.22 -15.82 -11.70
CA HIS A 265 -5.27 -16.90 -11.87
C HIS A 265 -4.12 -16.45 -12.77
N ARG A 266 -2.89 -16.49 -12.24
CA ARG A 266 -1.67 -16.14 -12.99
C ARG A 266 -1.04 -17.39 -13.58
N PHE A 267 -1.14 -17.53 -14.90
CA PHE A 267 -0.47 -18.55 -15.69
C PHE A 267 0.97 -18.13 -15.96
N VAL A 268 1.95 -18.91 -15.49
CA VAL A 268 3.36 -18.71 -15.81
C VAL A 268 3.68 -19.50 -17.09
N LEU A 269 3.83 -18.77 -18.22
CA LEU A 269 3.97 -19.39 -19.55
C LEU A 269 5.44 -19.71 -19.90
N GLY A 270 6.40 -19.18 -19.16
CA GLY A 270 7.84 -19.35 -19.38
C GLY A 270 8.48 -18.14 -20.07
N HIS A 271 9.83 -18.10 -20.08
CA HIS A 271 10.62 -16.98 -20.65
C HIS A 271 10.20 -15.60 -20.13
N GLY A 272 9.90 -15.49 -18.83
CA GLY A 272 9.44 -14.25 -18.21
C GLY A 272 7.99 -13.87 -18.51
N LEU A 273 7.27 -14.59 -19.39
CA LEU A 273 5.90 -14.27 -19.77
C LEU A 273 4.90 -14.88 -18.77
N ALA A 274 3.93 -14.06 -18.34
CA ALA A 274 2.76 -14.51 -17.61
C ALA A 274 1.48 -13.84 -18.10
N LEU A 275 0.37 -14.59 -18.06
CA LEU A 275 -0.99 -14.12 -18.36
C LEU A 275 -1.84 -14.31 -17.10
N GLN A 276 -2.59 -13.29 -16.73
CA GLN A 276 -3.41 -13.30 -15.52
C GLN A 276 -4.81 -12.76 -15.81
N PRO A 277 -5.77 -13.63 -16.20
CA PRO A 277 -7.18 -13.28 -16.19
C PRO A 277 -7.65 -12.99 -14.76
N ASP A 278 -8.58 -12.04 -14.64
CA ASP A 278 -9.22 -11.66 -13.39
C ASP A 278 -10.70 -11.36 -13.58
N LEU A 279 -11.45 -11.55 -12.51
CA LEU A 279 -12.84 -11.18 -12.37
C LEU A 279 -13.02 -10.41 -11.07
N GLN A 280 -13.61 -9.21 -11.18
CA GLN A 280 -13.81 -8.34 -10.03
C GLN A 280 -15.30 -7.97 -9.91
N TYR A 281 -15.79 -7.99 -8.68
CA TYR A 281 -17.08 -7.42 -8.33
C TYR A 281 -16.86 -6.21 -7.44
N ILE A 282 -17.34 -5.05 -7.90
CA ILE A 282 -17.18 -3.77 -7.21
C ILE A 282 -18.53 -3.35 -6.68
N SER A 283 -18.65 -3.28 -5.37
CA SER A 283 -19.85 -2.80 -4.69
C SER A 283 -19.70 -1.33 -4.38
N ARG A 284 -20.73 -0.55 -4.71
CA ARG A 284 -20.80 0.92 -4.52
C ARG A 284 -19.58 1.67 -5.08
N PRO A 285 -19.34 1.59 -6.41
CA PRO A 285 -18.21 2.32 -7.02
C PRO A 285 -18.26 3.81 -6.67
N GLY A 286 -17.13 4.35 -6.15
CA GLY A 286 -17.05 5.74 -5.70
C GLY A 286 -17.74 6.04 -4.37
N GLY A 287 -18.45 5.09 -3.75
CA GLY A 287 -19.03 5.17 -2.41
C GLY A 287 -20.40 5.80 -2.28
N THR A 288 -20.93 6.51 -3.30
CA THR A 288 -22.23 7.22 -3.20
C THR A 288 -23.44 6.28 -3.28
N GLY A 289 -23.32 5.18 -4.01
CA GLY A 289 -24.43 4.31 -4.35
C GLY A 289 -25.25 4.77 -5.57
N ASP A 290 -24.89 5.89 -6.20
CA ASP A 290 -25.53 6.39 -7.43
C ASP A 290 -25.10 5.59 -8.67
N ILE A 291 -23.96 4.90 -8.58
CA ILE A 291 -23.43 4.04 -9.62
C ILE A 291 -23.75 2.59 -9.24
N ASP A 292 -24.36 1.86 -10.17
CA ASP A 292 -24.64 0.46 -9.97
C ASP A 292 -23.37 -0.36 -9.71
N ASN A 293 -23.50 -1.45 -8.96
CA ASN A 293 -22.42 -2.39 -8.74
C ASN A 293 -21.88 -2.92 -10.07
N ALA A 294 -20.57 -3.04 -10.18
CA ALA A 294 -19.91 -3.39 -11.43
C ALA A 294 -19.28 -4.78 -11.38
N LEU A 295 -19.46 -5.54 -12.46
CA LEU A 295 -18.72 -6.76 -12.73
C LEU A 295 -17.66 -6.45 -13.80
N VAL A 296 -16.38 -6.60 -13.45
CA VAL A 296 -15.26 -6.31 -14.34
C VAL A 296 -14.54 -7.60 -14.68
N VAL A 297 -14.32 -7.83 -15.97
CA VAL A 297 -13.50 -8.94 -16.49
C VAL A 297 -12.24 -8.34 -17.10
N GLY A 298 -11.09 -8.78 -16.66
CA GLY A 298 -9.79 -8.26 -17.06
C GLY A 298 -8.76 -9.33 -17.39
N ALA A 299 -7.65 -8.89 -17.96
CA ALA A 299 -6.47 -9.72 -18.10
C ALA A 299 -5.20 -8.85 -18.02
N LYS A 300 -4.22 -9.27 -17.19
CA LYS A 300 -2.89 -8.66 -17.11
C LYS A 300 -1.87 -9.53 -17.81
N VAL A 301 -1.06 -8.94 -18.68
CA VAL A 301 0.12 -9.59 -19.26
C VAL A 301 1.36 -9.00 -18.58
N SER A 302 2.26 -9.86 -18.13
CA SER A 302 3.53 -9.47 -17.53
C SER A 302 4.68 -10.09 -18.31
N LEU A 303 5.73 -9.30 -18.52
CA LEU A 303 6.97 -9.74 -19.17
C LEU A 303 8.14 -9.30 -18.29
N ASP A 304 8.87 -10.27 -17.75
CA ASP A 304 10.06 -10.08 -16.91
C ASP A 304 11.29 -10.41 -17.76
N PHE A 305 12.26 -9.48 -17.88
CA PHE A 305 13.47 -9.56 -18.71
C PHE A 305 14.69 -10.01 -17.93
#